data_7ff80da0d8a4410f296099f020151b13
#
_entry.id   7ff80da0d8a4410f296099f020151b13
#
_cell.length_a   1.000
_cell.length_b   1.000
_cell.length_c   1.000
_cell.angle_alpha   90.00
_cell.angle_beta   90.00
_cell.angle_gamma   90.00
#
_symmetry.space_group_name_H-M   'P 1'
#
loop_
_entity.id
_entity.type
_entity.pdbx_description
1 polymer ?
#
loop_
_entity_poly.entity_id
_entity_poly.type
_entity_poly.pdbx_seq_one_letter_code
_entity_poly.pdbx_strand_id
1 'polypeptide(L)'
;DVDVGDWVLAIGSPYRLNFSVTAGIISAKARSVPGQGTSYIPFLQSDVAINPGNSGGPLFNLDGEVIGINAMIYSNRGGYMGISFTIPINYAQEIIDQLREDGFVKRGWLGVSVQEVTKDLADSFGLDVPRGALIGSVLTDSPAESSGLKDGDVIVDFDGNEIIYSGDLPMVVGRISPGEEVKATVYRD
;
A
#
# COMPACT_ATOMS: atom_id res chain seq x y z
N ASP A 1 -9.07 14.83 -2.26
CA ASP A 1 -9.38 13.41 -2.53
C ASP A 1 -9.35 13.20 -4.04
N VAL A 2 -9.00 11.99 -4.45
CA VAL A 2 -9.03 11.57 -5.87
C VAL A 2 -9.82 10.28 -5.99
N ASP A 3 -10.50 10.12 -7.15
CA ASP A 3 -11.26 8.93 -7.47
C ASP A 3 -10.72 8.20 -8.71
N VAL A 4 -11.06 6.93 -8.83
CA VAL A 4 -10.71 6.14 -10.03
C VAL A 4 -11.42 6.76 -11.23
N GLY A 5 -10.65 7.04 -12.29
CA GLY A 5 -11.10 7.75 -13.48
C GLY A 5 -10.73 9.24 -13.52
N ASP A 6 -10.27 9.82 -12.41
CA ASP A 6 -9.84 11.22 -12.39
C ASP A 6 -8.60 11.44 -13.26
N TRP A 7 -8.63 12.50 -14.05
CA TRP A 7 -7.49 12.92 -14.85
C TRP A 7 -6.37 13.48 -14.00
N VAL A 8 -5.15 13.07 -14.33
CA VAL A 8 -3.94 13.48 -13.61
C VAL A 8 -2.79 13.76 -14.55
N LEU A 9 -1.86 14.59 -14.10
CA LEU A 9 -0.71 15.07 -14.85
C LEU A 9 0.57 14.82 -14.06
N ALA A 10 1.58 14.22 -14.68
CA ALA A 10 2.91 14.15 -14.12
C ALA A 10 3.84 15.13 -14.83
N ILE A 11 4.65 15.85 -14.06
CA ILE A 11 5.66 16.76 -14.56
C ILE A 11 7.04 16.29 -14.12
N GLY A 12 7.98 16.24 -15.04
CA GLY A 12 9.33 15.80 -14.72
C GLY A 12 10.33 16.02 -15.85
N SER A 13 11.46 15.34 -15.77
CA SER A 13 12.54 15.42 -16.76
C SER A 13 13.00 14.01 -17.15
N PRO A 14 12.10 13.20 -17.78
CA PRO A 14 12.42 11.84 -18.16
C PRO A 14 13.57 11.82 -19.15
N TYR A 15 14.52 10.90 -18.94
CA TYR A 15 15.71 10.74 -19.79
C TYR A 15 16.53 12.03 -19.99
N ARG A 16 16.47 12.96 -19.01
CA ARG A 16 17.08 14.32 -19.09
C ARG A 16 16.47 15.22 -20.17
N LEU A 17 15.27 14.90 -20.65
CA LEU A 17 14.48 15.79 -21.51
C LEU A 17 13.73 16.76 -20.59
N ASN A 18 14.14 18.02 -20.61
CA ASN A 18 13.62 19.04 -19.72
C ASN A 18 12.12 19.30 -19.96
N PHE A 19 11.38 19.47 -18.82
CA PHE A 19 9.99 19.94 -18.80
C PHE A 19 9.00 19.07 -19.57
N SER A 20 9.04 17.75 -19.35
CA SER A 20 8.07 16.85 -19.94
C SER A 20 6.81 16.77 -19.05
N VAL A 21 5.65 16.83 -19.70
CA VAL A 21 4.35 16.62 -19.07
C VAL A 21 3.72 15.37 -19.68
N THR A 22 3.23 14.48 -18.83
CA THR A 22 2.44 13.31 -19.24
C THR A 22 1.09 13.31 -18.54
N ALA A 23 0.05 12.79 -19.20
CA ALA A 23 -1.32 12.77 -18.70
C ALA A 23 -1.88 11.35 -18.73
N GLY A 24 -2.82 11.09 -17.86
CA GLY A 24 -3.56 9.83 -17.74
C GLY A 24 -4.63 9.93 -16.67
N ILE A 25 -5.09 8.78 -16.18
CA ILE A 25 -6.12 8.70 -15.14
C ILE A 25 -5.64 7.88 -13.93
N ILE A 26 -6.27 8.08 -12.79
CA ILE A 26 -6.17 7.17 -11.66
C ILE A 26 -6.85 5.86 -12.03
N SER A 27 -6.11 4.76 -12.08
CA SER A 27 -6.61 3.43 -12.44
C SER A 27 -7.04 2.62 -11.22
N ALA A 28 -6.42 2.84 -10.06
CA ALA A 28 -6.77 2.22 -8.78
C ALA A 28 -6.20 3.01 -7.60
N LYS A 29 -6.78 2.79 -6.41
CA LYS A 29 -6.31 3.35 -5.14
C LYS A 29 -5.86 2.24 -4.19
N ALA A 30 -5.02 2.59 -3.22
CA ALA A 30 -4.53 1.70 -2.15
C ALA A 30 -3.89 0.40 -2.67
N ARG A 31 -3.11 0.48 -3.76
CA ARG A 31 -2.39 -0.69 -4.28
C ARG A 31 -1.21 -1.03 -3.40
N SER A 32 -1.20 -2.26 -2.86
CA SER A 32 0.00 -2.86 -2.30
C SER A 32 0.89 -3.37 -3.42
N VAL A 33 2.16 -2.95 -3.40
CA VAL A 33 3.16 -3.46 -4.33
C VAL A 33 4.20 -4.21 -3.51
N PRO A 34 4.24 -5.55 -3.56
CA PRO A 34 5.22 -6.34 -2.82
C PRO A 34 6.65 -5.95 -3.23
N GLY A 35 7.52 -5.74 -2.26
CA GLY A 35 8.91 -5.39 -2.52
C GLY A 35 9.61 -4.80 -1.31
N GLN A 36 10.85 -4.36 -1.49
CA GLN A 36 11.69 -3.83 -0.41
C GLN A 36 11.10 -2.56 0.23
N GLY A 37 10.39 -2.73 1.35
CA GLY A 37 9.85 -1.64 2.15
C GLY A 37 8.64 -0.92 1.55
N THR A 38 8.06 -1.42 0.47
CA THR A 38 6.92 -0.79 -0.22
C THR A 38 5.57 -1.30 0.26
N SER A 39 5.52 -2.39 1.02
CA SER A 39 4.28 -3.03 1.50
C SER A 39 3.42 -2.14 2.42
N TYR A 40 4.01 -1.09 2.98
CA TYR A 40 3.31 -0.13 3.85
C TYR A 40 2.67 1.05 3.08
N ILE A 41 2.94 1.18 1.78
CA ILE A 41 2.53 2.34 1.00
C ILE A 41 1.26 2.02 0.23
N PRO A 42 0.15 2.76 0.46
CA PRO A 42 -1.11 2.61 -0.27
C PRO A 42 -1.04 3.34 -1.62
N PHE A 43 -0.29 2.82 -2.59
CA PHE A 43 -0.06 3.51 -3.85
C PHE A 43 -1.35 3.87 -4.60
N LEU A 44 -1.33 5.06 -5.21
CA LEU A 44 -2.20 5.38 -6.34
C LEU A 44 -1.60 4.74 -7.59
N GLN A 45 -2.40 3.96 -8.29
CA GLN A 45 -2.05 3.42 -9.60
C GLN A 45 -2.61 4.33 -10.68
N SER A 46 -1.82 4.63 -11.70
CA SER A 46 -2.25 5.43 -12.87
C SER A 46 -1.66 4.87 -14.16
N ASP A 47 -2.22 5.30 -15.28
CA ASP A 47 -1.67 5.05 -16.61
C ASP A 47 -0.86 6.23 -17.16
N VAL A 48 -0.48 7.18 -16.30
CA VAL A 48 0.43 8.27 -16.64
C VAL A 48 1.80 7.69 -16.97
N ALA A 49 2.37 8.10 -18.09
CA ALA A 49 3.69 7.62 -18.51
C ALA A 49 4.79 8.17 -17.58
N ILE A 50 5.30 7.33 -16.72
CA ILE A 50 6.44 7.61 -15.83
C ILE A 50 7.66 6.85 -16.34
N ASN A 51 8.77 7.55 -16.41
CA ASN A 51 10.08 7.00 -16.81
C ASN A 51 11.18 7.55 -15.90
N PRO A 52 12.39 6.98 -15.92
CA PRO A 52 13.52 7.49 -15.13
C PRO A 52 13.74 8.98 -15.34
N GLY A 53 13.65 9.76 -14.25
CA GLY A 53 13.69 11.22 -14.24
C GLY A 53 12.37 11.89 -13.83
N ASN A 54 11.26 11.13 -13.75
CA ASN A 54 9.98 11.60 -13.20
C ASN A 54 9.81 11.20 -11.72
N SER A 55 10.52 10.18 -11.23
CA SER A 55 10.44 9.75 -9.83
C SER A 55 10.88 10.86 -8.88
N GLY A 56 10.10 11.08 -7.81
CA GLY A 56 10.24 12.22 -6.89
C GLY A 56 9.52 13.47 -7.36
N GLY A 57 9.09 13.55 -8.63
CA GLY A 57 8.25 14.62 -9.15
C GLY A 57 6.79 14.50 -8.74
N PRO A 58 6.02 15.59 -8.89
CA PRO A 58 4.62 15.64 -8.48
C PRO A 58 3.70 14.95 -9.49
N LEU A 59 2.60 14.38 -8.95
CA LEU A 59 1.39 14.08 -9.70
C LEU A 59 0.34 15.10 -9.32
N PHE A 60 -0.27 15.75 -10.32
CA PHE A 60 -1.27 16.81 -10.15
C PHE A 60 -2.66 16.30 -10.55
N ASN A 61 -3.70 16.85 -9.90
CA ASN A 61 -5.06 16.83 -10.42
C ASN A 61 -5.28 17.98 -11.43
N LEU A 62 -6.50 18.09 -11.98
CA LEU A 62 -6.83 19.16 -12.93
C LEU A 62 -7.00 20.54 -12.27
N ASP A 63 -7.13 20.60 -10.94
CA ASP A 63 -7.18 21.86 -10.19
C ASP A 63 -5.77 22.40 -9.90
N GLY A 64 -4.72 21.69 -10.32
CA GLY A 64 -3.33 22.07 -10.10
C GLY A 64 -2.80 21.73 -8.70
N GLU A 65 -3.51 20.91 -7.96
CA GLU A 65 -3.08 20.43 -6.64
C GLU A 65 -2.18 19.21 -6.78
N VAL A 66 -1.14 19.13 -5.96
CA VAL A 66 -0.29 17.93 -5.85
C VAL A 66 -1.05 16.86 -5.07
N ILE A 67 -1.38 15.76 -5.74
CA ILE A 67 -2.09 14.61 -5.15
C ILE A 67 -1.15 13.47 -4.77
N GLY A 68 0.10 13.51 -5.23
CA GLY A 68 1.08 12.50 -4.87
C GLY A 68 2.46 12.74 -5.44
N ILE A 69 3.38 11.84 -5.07
CA ILE A 69 4.79 11.84 -5.48
C ILE A 69 5.03 10.61 -6.34
N ASN A 70 5.43 10.80 -7.60
CA ASN A 70 5.74 9.72 -8.52
C ASN A 70 6.89 8.86 -7.98
N ALA A 71 6.70 7.56 -7.88
CA ALA A 71 7.66 6.66 -7.24
C ALA A 71 8.26 5.64 -8.19
N MET A 72 7.41 4.81 -8.81
CA MET A 72 7.86 3.67 -9.59
C MET A 72 6.89 3.31 -10.70
N ILE A 73 7.31 2.38 -11.57
CA ILE A 73 6.48 1.74 -12.58
C ILE A 73 6.47 0.22 -12.36
N TYR A 74 5.42 -0.43 -12.79
CA TYR A 74 5.48 -1.87 -13.05
C TYR A 74 6.18 -2.11 -14.38
N SER A 75 7.28 -2.85 -14.37
CA SER A 75 8.04 -3.07 -15.59
C SER A 75 8.85 -4.35 -15.55
N ASN A 76 8.76 -5.14 -16.62
CA ASN A 76 9.56 -6.34 -16.84
C ASN A 76 10.86 -6.03 -17.62
N ARG A 77 10.95 -4.84 -18.25
CA ARG A 77 12.03 -4.46 -19.17
C ARG A 77 12.65 -3.10 -18.87
N GLY A 78 12.28 -2.49 -17.73
CA GLY A 78 12.82 -1.19 -17.29
C GLY A 78 12.20 0.04 -17.89
N GLY A 79 11.21 -0.09 -18.81
CA GLY A 79 10.46 1.02 -19.38
C GLY A 79 8.99 0.98 -18.95
N TYR A 80 8.29 2.10 -19.13
CA TYR A 80 6.86 2.23 -18.87
C TYR A 80 6.04 1.22 -19.70
N MET A 81 5.11 0.52 -19.05
CA MET A 81 4.24 -0.51 -19.63
C MET A 81 2.76 -0.31 -19.30
N GLY A 82 2.33 0.93 -19.09
CA GLY A 82 0.92 1.25 -18.80
C GLY A 82 0.57 1.27 -17.31
N ILE A 83 1.49 1.02 -16.41
CA ILE A 83 1.23 1.00 -14.95
C ILE A 83 2.29 1.81 -14.24
N SER A 84 1.84 2.85 -13.55
CA SER A 84 2.65 3.72 -12.70
C SER A 84 2.10 3.76 -11.27
N PHE A 85 2.99 3.94 -10.31
CA PHE A 85 2.66 4.02 -8.89
C PHE A 85 3.15 5.34 -8.31
N THR A 86 2.24 6.00 -7.59
CA THR A 86 2.46 7.30 -6.97
C THR A 86 2.14 7.19 -5.48
N ILE A 87 3.01 7.73 -4.63
CA ILE A 87 2.78 7.82 -3.18
C ILE A 87 1.72 8.89 -2.95
N PRO A 88 0.57 8.59 -2.32
CA PRO A 88 -0.46 9.60 -2.05
C PRO A 88 0.09 10.74 -1.19
N ILE A 89 -0.30 11.98 -1.49
CA ILE A 89 0.25 13.16 -0.80
C ILE A 89 -0.09 13.17 0.70
N ASN A 90 -1.29 12.72 1.07
CA ASN A 90 -1.71 12.67 2.47
C ASN A 90 -0.85 11.67 3.26
N TYR A 91 -0.56 10.49 2.69
CA TYR A 91 0.36 9.53 3.31
C TYR A 91 1.79 10.08 3.40
N ALA A 92 2.25 10.76 2.34
CA ALA A 92 3.57 11.39 2.36
C ALA A 92 3.67 12.46 3.45
N GLN A 93 2.60 13.24 3.68
CA GLN A 93 2.55 14.27 4.71
C GLN A 93 2.70 13.65 6.12
N GLU A 94 1.98 12.56 6.43
CA GLU A 94 2.11 11.84 7.70
C GLU A 94 3.57 11.42 7.97
N ILE A 95 4.25 10.93 6.94
CA ILE A 95 5.67 10.52 7.02
C ILE A 95 6.59 11.72 7.19
N ILE A 96 6.35 12.81 6.45
CA ILE A 96 7.15 14.04 6.55
C ILE A 96 7.06 14.64 7.95
N ASP A 97 5.86 14.67 8.53
CA ASP A 97 5.67 15.22 9.88
C ASP A 97 6.43 14.40 10.93
N GLN A 98 6.38 13.06 10.87
CA GLN A 98 7.20 12.20 11.74
C GLN A 98 8.71 12.45 11.56
N LEU A 99 9.17 12.57 10.32
CA LEU A 99 10.59 12.83 10.03
C LEU A 99 11.05 14.20 10.56
N ARG A 100 10.17 15.20 10.53
CA ARG A 100 10.49 16.54 11.07
C ARG A 100 10.51 16.56 12.59
N GLU A 101 9.62 15.83 13.23
CA GLU A 101 9.49 15.80 14.70
C GLU A 101 10.49 14.85 15.36
N ASP A 102 10.57 13.61 14.86
CA ASP A 102 11.32 12.52 15.48
C ASP A 102 12.65 12.20 14.78
N GLY A 103 12.82 12.63 13.52
CA GLY A 103 13.98 12.28 12.69
C GLY A 103 13.91 10.86 12.08
N PHE A 104 12.88 10.08 12.38
CA PHE A 104 12.63 8.74 11.84
C PHE A 104 11.14 8.40 11.82
N VAL A 105 10.78 7.37 11.05
CA VAL A 105 9.38 6.92 10.92
C VAL A 105 9.15 5.74 11.86
N LYS A 106 8.16 5.87 12.74
CA LYS A 106 7.68 4.79 13.59
C LYS A 106 6.63 3.98 12.83
N ARG A 107 6.75 2.66 12.84
CA ARG A 107 5.75 1.76 12.24
C ARG A 107 5.37 0.69 13.22
N GLY A 108 4.08 0.37 13.26
CA GLY A 108 3.59 -0.82 13.94
C GLY A 108 4.17 -2.08 13.30
N TRP A 109 4.29 -3.12 14.10
CA TRP A 109 4.75 -4.43 13.69
C TRP A 109 3.94 -5.51 14.40
N LEU A 110 3.41 -6.44 13.64
CA LEU A 110 2.57 -7.53 14.17
C LEU A 110 3.35 -8.84 14.34
N GLY A 111 4.27 -9.12 13.45
CA GLY A 111 5.10 -10.33 13.48
C GLY A 111 4.41 -11.56 12.89
N VAL A 112 3.78 -11.39 11.74
CA VAL A 112 3.18 -12.48 10.96
C VAL A 112 3.69 -12.48 9.53
N SER A 113 3.75 -13.66 8.91
CA SER A 113 3.82 -13.83 7.46
C SER A 113 2.41 -14.08 6.94
N VAL A 114 1.98 -13.38 5.91
CA VAL A 114 0.64 -13.51 5.35
C VAL A 114 0.66 -13.88 3.88
N GLN A 115 -0.43 -14.51 3.43
CA GLN A 115 -0.68 -14.82 2.03
C GLN A 115 -2.14 -14.54 1.66
N GLU A 116 -2.40 -14.43 0.34
CA GLU A 116 -3.74 -14.23 -0.18
C GLU A 116 -4.65 -15.40 0.11
N VAL A 117 -5.92 -15.09 0.41
CA VAL A 117 -6.99 -16.06 0.53
C VAL A 117 -7.52 -16.38 -0.87
N THR A 118 -7.17 -17.56 -1.38
CA THR A 118 -7.72 -18.04 -2.65
C THR A 118 -9.16 -18.50 -2.48
N LYS A 119 -9.90 -18.73 -3.59
CA LYS A 119 -11.27 -19.23 -3.53
C LYS A 119 -11.38 -20.56 -2.77
N ASP A 120 -10.47 -21.50 -3.03
CA ASP A 120 -10.46 -22.81 -2.38
C ASP A 120 -10.24 -22.69 -0.86
N LEU A 121 -9.38 -21.73 -0.45
CA LEU A 121 -9.15 -21.42 0.96
C LEU A 121 -10.40 -20.76 1.58
N ALA A 122 -11.03 -19.81 0.89
CA ALA A 122 -12.26 -19.19 1.37
C ALA A 122 -13.36 -20.23 1.62
N ASP A 123 -13.56 -21.14 0.66
CA ASP A 123 -14.53 -22.22 0.78
C ASP A 123 -14.22 -23.13 1.99
N SER A 124 -12.95 -23.43 2.27
CA SER A 124 -12.55 -24.26 3.42
C SER A 124 -12.74 -23.57 4.76
N PHE A 125 -12.58 -22.24 4.82
CA PHE A 125 -12.81 -21.43 6.03
C PHE A 125 -14.28 -20.97 6.20
N GLY A 126 -15.18 -21.33 5.28
CA GLY A 126 -16.58 -20.91 5.32
C GLY A 126 -16.76 -19.41 5.07
N LEU A 127 -15.85 -18.79 4.32
CA LEU A 127 -15.97 -17.39 3.87
C LEU A 127 -16.83 -17.32 2.61
N ASP A 128 -17.78 -16.41 2.58
CA ASP A 128 -18.67 -16.20 1.41
C ASP A 128 -17.90 -15.75 0.16
N VAL A 129 -16.80 -15.02 0.36
CA VAL A 129 -15.92 -14.50 -0.70
C VAL A 129 -14.46 -14.60 -0.28
N PRO A 130 -13.53 -14.76 -1.23
CA PRO A 130 -12.09 -14.68 -0.95
C PRO A 130 -11.73 -13.29 -0.45
N ARG A 131 -11.39 -13.18 0.84
CA ARG A 131 -10.93 -11.93 1.46
C ARG A 131 -10.11 -12.20 2.70
N GLY A 132 -9.31 -11.23 3.08
CA GLY A 132 -8.50 -11.27 4.28
C GLY A 132 -7.04 -11.61 4.03
N ALA A 133 -6.29 -11.65 5.12
CA ALA A 133 -4.90 -12.04 5.16
C ALA A 133 -4.76 -13.36 5.91
N LEU A 134 -4.45 -14.44 5.21
CA LEU A 134 -4.21 -15.74 5.84
C LEU A 134 -2.82 -15.75 6.48
N ILE A 135 -2.76 -16.02 7.78
CA ILE A 135 -1.48 -16.16 8.50
C ILE A 135 -0.82 -17.48 8.10
N GLY A 136 0.28 -17.38 7.38
CA GLY A 136 1.12 -18.53 7.05
C GLY A 136 2.05 -18.93 8.19
N SER A 137 2.52 -17.96 8.98
CA SER A 137 3.30 -18.20 10.20
C SER A 137 3.26 -17.01 11.15
N VAL A 138 3.31 -17.30 12.46
CA VAL A 138 3.50 -16.33 13.54
C VAL A 138 4.93 -16.39 14.02
N LEU A 139 5.58 -15.22 14.13
CA LEU A 139 6.95 -15.13 14.61
C LEU A 139 7.00 -15.21 16.14
N THR A 140 8.00 -15.92 16.66
CA THR A 140 8.25 -16.02 18.11
C THR A 140 8.60 -14.64 18.69
N ASP A 141 8.19 -14.40 19.94
CA ASP A 141 8.38 -13.14 20.67
C ASP A 141 7.75 -11.93 19.97
N SER A 142 6.67 -12.15 19.20
CA SER A 142 5.95 -11.10 18.47
C SER A 142 4.65 -10.67 19.19
N PRO A 143 4.11 -9.48 18.85
CA PRO A 143 2.77 -9.08 19.28
C PRO A 143 1.68 -10.08 18.85
N ALA A 144 1.79 -10.66 17.67
CA ALA A 144 0.86 -11.66 17.18
C ALA A 144 0.83 -12.92 18.07
N GLU A 145 2.00 -13.45 18.44
CA GLU A 145 2.09 -14.59 19.36
C GLU A 145 1.48 -14.26 20.73
N SER A 146 1.84 -13.09 21.28
CA SER A 146 1.34 -12.63 22.58
C SER A 146 -0.18 -12.42 22.60
N SER A 147 -0.78 -12.05 21.47
CA SER A 147 -2.23 -11.87 21.30
C SER A 147 -2.99 -13.17 21.07
N GLY A 148 -2.28 -14.29 20.87
CA GLY A 148 -2.89 -15.60 20.61
C GLY A 148 -3.33 -15.82 19.16
N LEU A 149 -2.81 -15.04 18.21
CA LEU A 149 -2.92 -15.33 16.78
C LEU A 149 -2.14 -16.61 16.46
N LYS A 150 -2.62 -17.37 15.48
CA LYS A 150 -2.06 -18.67 15.10
C LYS A 150 -1.87 -18.77 13.59
N ASP A 151 -0.99 -19.67 13.21
CA ASP A 151 -0.90 -20.14 11.83
C ASP A 151 -2.26 -20.69 11.41
N GLY A 152 -2.73 -20.31 10.23
CA GLY A 152 -4.04 -20.67 9.71
C GLY A 152 -5.17 -19.68 10.02
N ASP A 153 -4.99 -18.70 10.88
CA ASP A 153 -5.99 -17.62 11.07
C ASP A 153 -6.12 -16.76 9.81
N VAL A 154 -7.34 -16.37 9.47
CA VAL A 154 -7.60 -15.38 8.40
C VAL A 154 -8.03 -14.08 9.04
N ILE A 155 -7.19 -13.04 8.98
CA ILE A 155 -7.51 -11.71 9.47
C ILE A 155 -8.39 -11.00 8.42
N VAL A 156 -9.61 -10.59 8.79
CA VAL A 156 -10.58 -9.92 7.91
C VAL A 156 -10.88 -8.49 8.32
N ASP A 157 -10.53 -8.10 9.53
CA ASP A 157 -10.59 -6.73 10.04
C ASP A 157 -9.43 -6.50 11.00
N PHE A 158 -8.81 -5.33 10.92
CA PHE A 158 -7.75 -4.92 11.81
C PHE A 158 -7.93 -3.44 12.18
N ASP A 159 -8.22 -3.20 13.45
CA ASP A 159 -8.50 -1.88 14.00
C ASP A 159 -9.62 -1.12 13.28
N GLY A 160 -10.72 -1.84 12.93
CA GLY A 160 -11.86 -1.28 12.20
C GLY A 160 -11.61 -1.06 10.71
N ASN A 161 -10.47 -1.51 10.19
CA ASN A 161 -10.17 -1.48 8.77
C ASN A 161 -10.41 -2.87 8.17
N GLU A 162 -11.30 -2.96 7.19
CA GLU A 162 -11.54 -4.21 6.47
C GLU A 162 -10.27 -4.63 5.71
N ILE A 163 -9.89 -5.90 5.86
CA ILE A 163 -8.79 -6.53 5.14
C ILE A 163 -9.37 -7.35 4.00
N ILE A 164 -9.25 -6.86 2.78
CA ILE A 164 -9.75 -7.53 1.57
C ILE A 164 -8.62 -8.38 0.97
N TYR A 165 -7.44 -7.80 0.81
CA TYR A 165 -6.24 -8.46 0.30
C TYR A 165 -5.19 -8.63 1.38
N SER A 166 -4.34 -9.63 1.26
CA SER A 166 -3.25 -9.82 2.23
C SER A 166 -2.32 -8.61 2.37
N GLY A 167 -2.17 -7.86 1.28
CA GLY A 167 -1.37 -6.63 1.24
C GLY A 167 -1.97 -5.46 2.02
N ASP A 168 -3.26 -5.49 2.38
CA ASP A 168 -3.90 -4.44 3.18
C ASP A 168 -3.39 -4.45 4.62
N LEU A 169 -3.13 -5.65 5.17
CA LEU A 169 -2.71 -5.80 6.55
C LEU A 169 -1.41 -5.05 6.88
N PRO A 170 -0.32 -5.17 6.12
CA PRO A 170 0.89 -4.38 6.37
C PRO A 170 0.64 -2.86 6.29
N MET A 171 -0.23 -2.40 5.38
CA MET A 171 -0.56 -0.97 5.24
C MET A 171 -1.27 -0.43 6.48
N VAL A 172 -2.22 -1.20 7.03
CA VAL A 172 -2.95 -0.82 8.25
C VAL A 172 -2.03 -0.90 9.46
N VAL A 173 -1.35 -2.03 9.67
CA VAL A 173 -0.42 -2.23 10.80
C VAL A 173 0.68 -1.17 10.83
N GLY A 174 1.23 -0.81 9.66
CA GLY A 174 2.32 0.16 9.56
C GLY A 174 1.95 1.60 9.97
N ARG A 175 0.65 1.93 10.06
CA ARG A 175 0.14 3.24 10.50
C ARG A 175 -0.13 3.31 12.00
N ILE A 176 -0.24 2.17 12.66
CA ILE A 176 -0.50 2.10 14.10
C ILE A 176 0.79 2.40 14.84
N SER A 177 0.71 3.22 15.89
CA SER A 177 1.88 3.54 16.71
C SER A 177 2.34 2.31 17.49
N PRO A 178 3.65 2.06 17.62
CA PRO A 178 4.15 0.97 18.44
C PRO A 178 3.64 1.06 19.89
N GLY A 179 3.07 -0.04 20.40
CA GLY A 179 2.53 -0.13 21.75
C GLY A 179 1.03 0.16 21.87
N GLU A 180 0.37 0.55 20.80
CA GLU A 180 -1.09 0.67 20.79
C GLU A 180 -1.75 -0.72 20.78
N GLU A 181 -2.81 -0.87 21.60
CA GLU A 181 -3.66 -2.05 21.61
C GLU A 181 -4.79 -1.89 20.61
N VAL A 182 -4.90 -2.84 19.70
CA VAL A 182 -5.90 -2.84 18.63
C VAL A 182 -6.67 -4.15 18.59
N LYS A 183 -7.81 -4.14 17.91
CA LYS A 183 -8.63 -5.34 17.74
C LYS A 183 -8.42 -5.94 16.37
N ALA A 184 -8.31 -7.26 16.30
CA ALA A 184 -8.33 -8.01 15.05
C ALA A 184 -9.53 -8.98 15.06
N THR A 185 -10.26 -9.04 13.95
CA THR A 185 -11.27 -10.06 13.71
C THR A 185 -10.70 -11.14 12.82
N VAL A 186 -10.76 -12.38 13.27
CA VAL A 186 -10.19 -13.51 12.56
C VAL A 186 -11.22 -14.64 12.37
N TYR A 187 -11.09 -15.35 11.25
CA TYR A 187 -11.70 -16.67 11.08
C TYR A 187 -10.65 -17.72 11.46
N ARG A 188 -11.08 -18.71 12.21
CA ARG A 188 -10.26 -19.84 12.69
C ARG A 188 -11.09 -21.12 12.66
N ASP A 189 -10.54 -22.24 12.16
CA ASP A 189 -11.09 -23.59 12.27
C ASP A 189 -11.08 -24.12 13.71
#